data_30b8beda6b2c619fba93ca9e1ad2a69c
#
_entry.id   30b8beda6b2c619fba93ca9e1ad2a69c
#
_cell.length_a   1.000
_cell.length_b   1.000
_cell.length_c   1.000
_cell.angle_alpha   90.00
_cell.angle_beta   90.00
_cell.angle_gamma   90.00
#
_symmetry.space_group_name_H-M   'P 1'
#
loop_
_entity.id
_entity.type
_entity.pdbx_description
1 polymer ?
#
loop_
_entity_poly.entity_id
_entity_poly.type
_entity_poly.pdbx_seq_one_letter_code
_entity_poly.pdbx_strand_id
1 'polypeptide(L)'
;MAEQNGKPKIGRSARLLGVRPTIDISIEQIPVGCLDEQSYLLPEPQRKLQGDLVAVAIRNTKGMSVSLSIESLPAFRKPSQFGGNGKDPLWQIDDNMITGDLEAVQDSPTHVSIMPRVTMALEKYEAALANTQKYWEKVD
;
A
#
# COMPACT_ATOMS: atom_id res chain seq x y z
N MET A 1 16.60 14.97 -7.72
CA MET A 1 16.41 14.89 -7.25
C MET A 1 16.32 14.36 -6.90
N ALA A 2 16.15 14.47 -7.04
CA ALA A 2 15.86 14.05 -6.48
C ALA A 2 15.56 13.63 -6.04
N GLU A 3 15.53 13.82 -6.32
CA GLU A 3 15.16 13.44 -5.78
C GLU A 3 14.97 12.90 -5.39
N GLN A 4 14.83 13.08 -5.84
CA GLN A 4 14.65 12.45 -5.30
C GLN A 4 15.08 11.43 -4.98
N ASN A 5 15.43 11.52 -5.12
CA ASN A 5 16.28 10.59 -4.62
C ASN A 5 15.72 9.52 -3.77
N GLY A 6 15.58 8.31 -4.17
CA GLY A 6 15.04 7.24 -3.41
C GLY A 6 13.57 7.39 -3.04
N LYS A 7 12.96 8.47 -3.38
CA LYS A 7 11.54 8.66 -3.18
C LYS A 7 10.77 7.96 -4.27
N PRO A 8 9.78 7.15 -3.92
CA PRO A 8 8.96 6.52 -4.94
C PRO A 8 8.24 7.57 -5.77
N LYS A 9 8.40 7.51 -7.05
CA LYS A 9 7.54 8.20 -7.98
C LYS A 9 6.47 7.21 -8.35
N ILE A 10 5.35 7.35 -7.74
CA ILE A 10 4.31 6.35 -7.84
C ILE A 10 3.56 6.52 -9.12
N GLY A 11 3.76 5.57 -10.01
CA GLY A 11 3.09 5.62 -11.26
C GLY A 11 2.02 4.59 -11.32
N ARG A 12 0.81 4.94 -10.95
CA ARG A 12 -0.32 4.07 -11.16
C ARG A 12 -1.61 4.83 -10.94
N SER A 13 -2.65 4.28 -11.51
CA SER A 13 -3.99 4.72 -11.26
C SER A 13 -4.36 4.32 -9.85
N ALA A 14 -4.13 5.22 -8.93
CA ALA A 14 -4.36 4.90 -7.53
C ALA A 14 -5.65 5.52 -7.08
N ARG A 15 -6.72 4.81 -7.35
CA ARG A 15 -7.99 5.19 -6.78
C ARG A 15 -8.21 4.31 -5.57
N LEU A 16 -7.90 4.86 -4.42
CA LEU A 16 -7.99 4.11 -3.18
C LEU A 16 -9.43 3.87 -2.77
N LEU A 17 -10.35 4.70 -3.28
CA LEU A 17 -11.78 4.50 -3.09
C LEU A 17 -12.41 4.47 -4.48
N GLY A 18 -13.31 3.60 -4.71
CA GLY A 18 -14.03 3.54 -5.97
C GLY A 18 -13.38 2.70 -7.03
N VAL A 19 -12.12 2.90 -7.33
CA VAL A 19 -11.41 2.02 -8.24
C VAL A 19 -10.25 1.41 -7.50
N ARG A 20 -10.15 0.12 -7.57
CA ARG A 20 -9.19 -0.58 -6.76
C ARG A 20 -7.78 -0.43 -7.28
N PRO A 21 -6.86 0.08 -6.46
CA PRO A 21 -5.46 -0.12 -6.73
C PRO A 21 -5.14 -1.61 -6.59
N THR A 22 -4.04 -2.04 -7.17
CA THR A 22 -3.59 -3.40 -6.98
C THR A 22 -2.96 -3.51 -5.61
N ILE A 23 -3.62 -4.24 -4.72
CA ILE A 23 -3.14 -4.48 -3.38
C ILE A 23 -2.94 -5.98 -3.22
N ASP A 24 -1.70 -6.38 -3.04
CA ASP A 24 -1.33 -7.79 -2.97
C ASP A 24 -0.86 -8.14 -1.56
N ILE A 25 -1.63 -7.73 -0.56
CA ILE A 25 -1.31 -7.98 0.83
C ILE A 25 -1.79 -9.37 1.23
N SER A 26 -1.00 -10.06 2.05
CA SER A 26 -1.43 -11.34 2.62
C SER A 26 -2.44 -11.07 3.73
N ILE A 27 -3.53 -11.84 3.73
CA ILE A 27 -4.62 -11.67 4.69
C ILE A 27 -4.83 -12.98 5.42
N GLU A 28 -5.01 -12.90 6.74
CA GLU A 28 -5.38 -14.06 7.56
C GLU A 28 -6.57 -13.70 8.42
N GLN A 29 -7.36 -14.72 8.77
CA GLN A 29 -8.45 -14.58 9.72
C GLN A 29 -7.95 -15.07 11.07
N ILE A 30 -7.95 -14.20 12.06
CA ILE A 30 -7.49 -14.56 13.42
C ILE A 30 -8.50 -14.11 14.45
N PRO A 31 -8.54 -14.77 15.63
CA PRO A 31 -9.42 -14.32 16.72
C PRO A 31 -9.07 -12.91 17.16
N VAL A 32 -10.08 -12.11 17.46
CA VAL A 32 -9.89 -10.72 17.89
C VAL A 32 -9.04 -10.61 19.15
N GLY A 33 -9.01 -11.66 19.97
CA GLY A 33 -8.15 -11.69 21.17
C GLY A 33 -6.66 -11.65 20.87
N CYS A 34 -6.26 -11.79 19.59
CA CYS A 34 -4.86 -11.66 19.17
C CYS A 34 -4.48 -10.21 18.87
N LEU A 35 -5.43 -9.29 18.89
CA LEU A 35 -5.19 -7.88 18.61
C LEU A 35 -5.30 -7.03 19.86
N ASP A 36 -4.54 -5.94 19.90
CA ASP A 36 -4.66 -4.97 20.98
C ASP A 36 -5.84 -4.02 20.73
N GLU A 37 -6.02 -3.04 21.59
CA GLU A 37 -7.14 -2.11 21.49
C GLU A 37 -7.09 -1.23 20.24
N GLN A 38 -5.91 -1.06 19.66
CA GLN A 38 -5.73 -0.30 18.43
C GLN A 38 -5.74 -1.17 17.17
N SER A 39 -6.07 -2.46 17.34
CA SER A 39 -6.14 -3.44 16.22
C SER A 39 -4.78 -3.80 15.63
N TYR A 40 -3.72 -3.65 16.39
CA TYR A 40 -2.40 -4.17 16.05
C TYR A 40 -2.23 -5.57 16.63
N LEU A 41 -1.47 -6.41 15.93
CA LEU A 41 -1.22 -7.77 16.38
C LEU A 41 -0.38 -7.74 17.66
N LEU A 42 -0.86 -8.44 18.70
CA LEU A 42 -0.14 -8.56 19.95
C LEU A 42 1.09 -9.47 19.80
N PRO A 43 2.10 -9.30 20.64
CA PRO A 43 3.19 -10.28 20.75
C PRO A 43 2.62 -11.66 21.10
N GLU A 44 3.28 -12.69 20.61
CA GLU A 44 2.77 -14.06 20.75
C GLU A 44 2.32 -14.43 22.15
N PRO A 45 3.14 -14.15 23.23
CA PRO A 45 2.72 -14.54 24.58
C PRO A 45 1.43 -13.87 25.07
N GLN A 46 1.04 -12.75 24.44
CA GLN A 46 -0.12 -11.99 24.89
C GLN A 46 -1.37 -12.30 24.06
N ARG A 47 -1.25 -13.13 23.01
CA ARG A 47 -2.37 -13.44 22.15
C ARG A 47 -3.33 -14.40 22.82
N LYS A 48 -4.63 -14.11 22.70
CA LYS A 48 -5.67 -14.98 23.20
C LYS A 48 -6.47 -15.51 22.03
N LEU A 49 -6.58 -16.82 21.92
CA LEU A 49 -7.31 -17.46 20.83
C LEU A 49 -8.79 -17.50 21.16
N GLN A 50 -9.40 -16.34 21.26
CA GLN A 50 -10.82 -16.20 21.61
C GLN A 50 -11.42 -14.99 20.95
N GLY A 51 -12.74 -15.02 20.76
CA GLY A 51 -13.50 -13.95 20.13
C GLY A 51 -13.70 -14.22 18.66
N ASP A 52 -14.43 -13.31 18.01
CA ASP A 52 -14.73 -13.42 16.59
C ASP A 52 -13.47 -13.36 15.74
N LEU A 53 -13.56 -13.96 14.55
CA LEU A 53 -12.46 -13.87 13.59
C LEU A 53 -12.45 -12.51 12.94
N VAL A 54 -11.24 -11.98 12.77
CA VAL A 54 -10.99 -10.68 12.17
C VAL A 54 -9.96 -10.85 11.06
N ALA A 55 -10.22 -10.24 9.91
CA ALA A 55 -9.24 -10.23 8.83
C ALA A 55 -8.10 -9.28 9.20
N VAL A 56 -6.87 -9.76 9.06
CA VAL A 56 -5.68 -8.95 9.33
C VAL A 56 -4.81 -8.88 8.08
N ALA A 57 -4.21 -7.73 7.88
CA ALA A 57 -3.21 -7.51 6.84
C ALA A 57 -1.84 -7.85 7.43
N ILE A 58 -1.20 -8.83 6.84
CA ILE A 58 0.07 -9.35 7.34
C ILE A 58 1.22 -8.52 6.78
N ARG A 59 2.02 -7.96 7.68
CA ARG A 59 3.24 -7.28 7.23
C ARG A 59 4.24 -8.33 6.75
N ASN A 60 4.56 -8.27 5.47
CA ASN A 60 5.60 -9.10 4.87
C ASN A 60 6.21 -8.33 3.69
N THR A 61 6.39 -8.96 2.56
CA THR A 61 7.01 -8.30 1.41
C THR A 61 5.99 -7.76 0.41
N LYS A 62 4.71 -7.77 0.76
CA LYS A 62 3.64 -7.40 -0.17
C LYS A 62 2.81 -6.25 0.37
N GLY A 63 2.15 -5.57 -0.54
CA GLY A 63 1.29 -4.43 -0.22
C GLY A 63 0.75 -3.83 -1.48
N MET A 64 0.44 -2.53 -1.44
CA MET A 64 0.03 -1.81 -2.63
C MET A 64 1.25 -1.58 -3.51
N SER A 65 1.22 -2.10 -4.74
CA SER A 65 2.34 -2.02 -5.67
C SER A 65 2.42 -0.65 -6.32
N VAL A 66 3.61 -0.07 -6.29
CA VAL A 66 3.90 1.19 -6.94
C VAL A 66 5.29 1.11 -7.59
N SER A 67 5.57 2.03 -8.49
CA SER A 67 6.82 2.03 -9.24
C SER A 67 7.63 3.29 -8.93
N LEU A 68 8.94 3.17 -9.05
CA LEU A 68 9.84 4.30 -8.85
C LEU A 68 9.97 5.18 -10.09
N SER A 69 9.54 4.68 -11.26
CA SER A 69 9.63 5.44 -12.50
C SER A 69 8.49 5.07 -13.43
N ILE A 70 8.14 5.98 -14.32
CA ILE A 70 7.11 5.72 -15.32
C ILE A 70 7.58 4.63 -16.28
N GLU A 71 8.84 4.65 -16.64
CA GLU A 71 9.42 3.70 -17.61
C GLU A 71 9.35 2.26 -17.12
N SER A 72 9.37 2.05 -15.82
CA SER A 72 9.33 0.68 -15.27
C SER A 72 7.92 0.11 -15.16
N LEU A 73 6.89 0.90 -15.48
CA LEU A 73 5.53 0.42 -15.46
C LEU A 73 5.26 -0.51 -16.63
N PRO A 74 4.47 -1.58 -16.43
CA PRO A 74 4.00 -2.37 -17.57
C PRO A 74 3.16 -1.53 -18.51
N ALA A 75 3.13 -1.90 -19.76
CA ALA A 75 2.40 -1.14 -20.78
C ALA A 75 0.92 -0.94 -20.44
N PHE A 76 0.29 -1.94 -19.83
CA PHE A 76 -1.14 -1.86 -19.50
C PHE A 76 -1.43 -0.91 -18.33
N ARG A 77 -0.41 -0.49 -17.58
CA ARG A 77 -0.55 0.48 -16.48
C ARG A 77 -0.01 1.85 -16.85
N LYS A 78 0.55 1.98 -18.02
CA LYS A 78 1.15 3.22 -18.50
C LYS A 78 0.20 3.85 -19.51
N PRO A 79 -0.27 5.09 -19.29
CA PRO A 79 -1.11 5.77 -20.27
C PRO A 79 -0.40 5.91 -21.60
N SER A 80 -1.18 6.04 -22.67
CA SER A 80 -0.61 6.17 -24.02
C SER A 80 0.31 7.37 -24.16
N GLN A 81 0.05 8.45 -23.44
CA GLN A 81 0.91 9.64 -23.47
C GLN A 81 2.31 9.36 -22.93
N PHE A 82 2.49 8.26 -22.23
CA PHE A 82 3.78 7.85 -21.69
C PHE A 82 4.31 6.60 -22.39
N GLY A 83 3.71 6.21 -23.50
CA GLY A 83 4.19 5.08 -24.29
C GLY A 83 3.55 3.74 -24.00
N GLY A 84 2.47 3.72 -23.24
CA GLY A 84 1.76 2.49 -22.91
C GLY A 84 0.40 2.40 -23.57
N ASN A 85 -0.41 1.48 -23.06
CA ASN A 85 -1.78 1.31 -23.54
C ASN A 85 -2.78 1.21 -22.38
N GLY A 86 -2.39 1.70 -21.21
CA GLY A 86 -3.26 1.75 -20.05
C GLY A 86 -4.35 2.78 -20.20
N LYS A 87 -5.52 2.51 -19.62
CA LYS A 87 -6.68 3.38 -19.73
C LYS A 87 -6.87 4.30 -18.53
N ASP A 88 -6.22 3.98 -17.43
CA ASP A 88 -6.36 4.75 -16.19
C ASP A 88 -5.33 5.88 -16.15
N PRO A 89 -5.68 7.00 -15.53
CA PRO A 89 -4.70 8.07 -15.34
C PRO A 89 -3.59 7.62 -14.40
N LEU A 90 -2.44 8.25 -14.57
CA LEU A 90 -1.28 7.97 -13.76
C LEU A 90 -1.25 8.96 -12.59
N TRP A 91 -1.00 8.44 -11.40
CA TRP A 91 -0.94 9.24 -10.17
C TRP A 91 0.39 9.05 -9.48
N GLN A 92 0.80 10.02 -8.72
CA GLN A 92 2.03 9.95 -7.94
C GLN A 92 1.81 10.52 -6.54
N ILE A 93 2.61 10.05 -5.62
CA ILE A 93 2.60 10.53 -4.25
C ILE A 93 4.05 10.61 -3.77
N ASP A 94 4.34 11.60 -2.93
CA ASP A 94 5.64 11.70 -2.29
C ASP A 94 5.70 10.67 -1.16
N ASP A 95 6.82 9.97 -1.04
CA ASP A 95 6.96 8.94 -0.01
C ASP A 95 6.89 9.51 1.41
N ASN A 96 7.13 10.80 1.58
CA ASN A 96 6.96 11.46 2.88
C ASN A 96 5.52 11.43 3.37
N MET A 97 4.57 11.20 2.48
CA MET A 97 3.16 11.10 2.84
C MET A 97 2.77 9.68 3.25
N ILE A 98 3.67 8.73 3.10
CA ILE A 98 3.43 7.35 3.53
C ILE A 98 3.96 7.23 4.96
N THR A 99 3.07 7.49 5.91
CA THR A 99 3.42 7.58 7.34
C THR A 99 2.40 6.82 8.18
N GLY A 100 2.58 6.88 9.50
CA GLY A 100 1.65 6.29 10.44
C GLY A 100 1.62 4.78 10.35
N ASP A 101 0.48 4.24 9.95
CA ASP A 101 0.28 2.80 9.83
C ASP A 101 0.85 2.20 8.54
N LEU A 102 1.39 3.03 7.68
CA LEU A 102 1.92 2.61 6.39
C LEU A 102 3.43 2.77 6.32
N GLU A 103 4.05 1.93 5.50
CA GLU A 103 5.46 2.05 5.20
C GLU A 103 5.69 1.72 3.74
N ALA A 104 6.48 2.54 3.05
CA ALA A 104 6.89 2.28 1.67
C ALA A 104 8.21 1.53 1.73
N VAL A 105 8.21 0.31 1.22
CA VAL A 105 9.39 -0.56 1.25
C VAL A 105 9.81 -0.88 -0.18
N GLN A 106 11.02 -0.49 -0.53
CA GLN A 106 11.56 -0.80 -1.85
C GLN A 106 12.05 -2.24 -1.87
N ASP A 107 11.47 -3.05 -2.75
CA ASP A 107 11.78 -4.47 -2.84
C ASP A 107 12.50 -4.85 -4.13
N SER A 108 12.75 -3.88 -5.00
CA SER A 108 13.57 -4.07 -6.20
C SER A 108 14.06 -2.70 -6.66
N PRO A 109 14.96 -2.63 -7.66
CA PRO A 109 15.42 -1.33 -8.15
C PRO A 109 14.32 -0.41 -8.65
N THR A 110 13.17 -0.97 -9.06
CA THR A 110 12.09 -0.19 -9.66
C THR A 110 10.75 -0.32 -8.95
N HIS A 111 10.65 -1.17 -7.95
CA HIS A 111 9.36 -1.49 -7.32
C HIS A 111 9.34 -1.17 -5.84
N VAL A 112 8.21 -0.63 -5.39
CA VAL A 112 7.97 -0.32 -3.99
C VAL A 112 6.62 -0.91 -3.60
N SER A 113 6.54 -1.45 -2.39
CA SER A 113 5.27 -1.89 -1.80
C SER A 113 4.92 -0.96 -0.66
N ILE A 114 3.70 -0.44 -0.67
CA ILE A 114 3.14 0.30 0.45
C ILE A 114 2.40 -0.70 1.32
N MET A 115 3.00 -1.04 2.43
CA MET A 115 2.51 -2.11 3.29
C MET A 115 2.15 -1.59 4.68
N PRO A 116 1.43 -2.38 5.48
CA PRO A 116 1.22 -1.97 6.86
C PRO A 116 2.55 -1.96 7.60
N ARG A 117 2.73 -0.94 8.43
CA ARG A 117 3.99 -0.81 9.20
C ARG A 117 4.19 -1.97 10.16
N VAL A 118 3.09 -2.51 10.68
CA VAL A 118 3.06 -3.74 11.47
C VAL A 118 1.82 -4.52 11.04
N THR A 119 1.76 -5.80 11.36
CA THR A 119 0.55 -6.58 11.10
C THR A 119 -0.60 -5.99 11.91
N MET A 120 -1.73 -5.73 11.26
CA MET A 120 -2.88 -5.06 11.85
C MET A 120 -4.15 -5.50 11.17
N ALA A 121 -5.30 -5.15 11.75
CA ALA A 121 -6.58 -5.43 11.12
C ALA A 121 -6.59 -4.88 9.69
N LEU A 122 -7.12 -5.66 8.76
CA LEU A 122 -7.21 -5.26 7.35
C LEU A 122 -7.93 -3.94 7.20
N GLU A 123 -9.02 -3.76 7.95
CA GLU A 123 -9.81 -2.53 7.92
C GLU A 123 -8.97 -1.31 8.28
N LYS A 124 -8.06 -1.46 9.25
CA LYS A 124 -7.15 -0.39 9.66
C LYS A 124 -6.17 -0.04 8.55
N TYR A 125 -5.62 -1.05 7.89
CA TYR A 125 -4.71 -0.86 6.76
C TYR A 125 -5.43 -0.16 5.60
N GLU A 126 -6.64 -0.62 5.29
CA GLU A 126 -7.43 0.00 4.22
C GLU A 126 -7.77 1.45 4.52
N ALA A 127 -8.11 1.75 5.77
CA ALA A 127 -8.40 3.13 6.18
C ALA A 127 -7.14 4.00 6.05
N ALA A 128 -5.99 3.47 6.40
CA ALA A 128 -4.73 4.21 6.25
C ALA A 128 -4.45 4.52 4.78
N LEU A 129 -4.67 3.56 3.88
CA LEU A 129 -4.51 3.79 2.45
C LEU A 129 -5.48 4.85 1.95
N ALA A 130 -6.74 4.76 2.36
CA ALA A 130 -7.76 5.74 1.98
C ALA A 130 -7.38 7.15 2.42
N ASN A 131 -6.76 7.27 3.57
CA ASN A 131 -6.34 8.58 4.08
C ASN A 131 -5.21 9.21 3.26
N THR A 132 -4.51 8.44 2.43
CA THR A 132 -3.48 9.00 1.55
C THR A 132 -4.07 9.61 0.28
N GLN A 133 -5.34 9.35 -0.01
CA GLN A 133 -5.92 9.72 -1.30
C GLN A 133 -5.77 11.20 -1.64
N LYS A 134 -5.87 12.06 -0.66
CA LYS A 134 -5.75 13.51 -0.86
C LYS A 134 -4.33 13.95 -1.24
N TYR A 135 -3.35 13.09 -1.06
CA TYR A 135 -1.95 13.42 -1.36
C TYR A 135 -1.50 12.93 -2.73
N TRP A 136 -2.30 12.14 -3.40
CA TRP A 136 -1.97 11.66 -4.74
C TRP A 136 -2.23 12.77 -5.75
N GLU A 137 -1.29 12.97 -6.65
CA GLU A 137 -1.38 13.99 -7.69
C GLU A 137 -1.35 13.33 -9.04
N LYS A 138 -2.19 13.83 -9.95
CA LYS A 138 -2.23 13.30 -11.30
C LYS A 138 -0.96 13.69 -12.06
N VAL A 139 -0.40 12.72 -12.76
CA VAL A 139 0.78 12.94 -13.61
C VAL A 139 0.29 13.35 -14.99
N ASP A 140 0.72 14.50 -15.44
CA ASP A 140 0.35 15.04 -16.75
C ASP A 140 1.45 14.85 -17.77
#